data_b86fe5dc48d47807fa188601f279b853
#
_entry.id   b86fe5dc48d47807fa188601f279b853
#
_cell.length_a   1.000
_cell.length_b   1.000
_cell.length_c   1.000
_cell.angle_alpha   90.00
_cell.angle_beta   90.00
_cell.angle_gamma   90.00
#
_symmetry.space_group_name_H-M   'P 1'
#
loop_
_entity.id
_entity.type
_entity.pdbx_description
1 polymer ?
#
loop_
_entity_poly.entity_id
_entity_poly.type
_entity_poly.pdbx_seq_one_letter_code
_entity_poly.pdbx_strand_id
1 'polypeptide(L)'
;MADRVVAGAAAADATVRLVVRDATRAPRLPGAAIAEFAGGYPDTAGFAEALAGVHTLYLVSAAEAEDRLEQHFSAVRAAADAGVQRIVYTSFLGAGRPDPVFTLVRHHHETERAIAGTALRWTALRHSMYADFVPFFAVPEGEGAVIAAPAGDGRASFVSRDDLADVGAAVLLDDSEQFDGQALDVTGPEALSLADAAAVLAEVIGRPVRYENQTVEEAWATRRPSGHPDWEVEGWVTSYLAIAAGELATVSDVVPRVTGHPALTVGEHLRRHPEDWAPLVR
;
A
#
# COMPACT_ATOMS: atom_id res chain seq x y z
N MET A 1 -9.45 3.71 -6.06
CA MET A 1 -9.82 2.28 -5.94
C MET A 1 -11.32 2.05 -5.92
N ALA A 2 -12.06 2.54 -4.92
CA ALA A 2 -13.51 2.29 -4.83
C ALA A 2 -14.30 2.74 -6.06
N ASP A 3 -13.97 3.88 -6.65
CA ASP A 3 -14.56 4.40 -7.88
C ASP A 3 -14.35 3.47 -9.08
N ARG A 4 -13.14 2.91 -9.22
CA ARG A 4 -12.83 1.93 -10.28
C ARG A 4 -13.60 0.61 -10.09
N VAL A 5 -13.69 0.14 -8.85
CA VAL A 5 -14.47 -1.07 -8.53
C VAL A 5 -15.96 -0.84 -8.84
N VAL A 6 -16.51 0.29 -8.43
CA VAL A 6 -17.93 0.61 -8.69
C VAL A 6 -18.22 0.70 -10.19
N ALA A 7 -17.32 1.34 -10.95
CA ALA A 7 -17.47 1.42 -12.39
C ALA A 7 -17.41 0.05 -13.09
N GLY A 8 -16.49 -0.82 -12.67
CA GLY A 8 -16.39 -2.18 -13.21
C GLY A 8 -17.51 -3.11 -12.75
N ALA A 9 -17.95 -3.00 -11.49
CA ALA A 9 -19.02 -3.80 -10.92
C ALA A 9 -20.36 -3.60 -11.65
N ALA A 10 -20.64 -2.38 -12.09
CA ALA A 10 -21.85 -2.10 -12.90
C ALA A 10 -21.87 -2.89 -14.21
N ALA A 11 -20.72 -3.14 -14.83
CA ALA A 11 -20.61 -3.95 -16.03
C ALA A 11 -20.71 -5.46 -15.75
N ALA A 12 -20.37 -5.89 -14.53
CA ALA A 12 -20.38 -7.28 -14.08
C ALA A 12 -21.68 -7.68 -13.31
N ASP A 13 -22.69 -6.80 -13.27
CA ASP A 13 -23.94 -6.98 -12.48
C ASP A 13 -23.66 -7.29 -10.99
N ALA A 14 -22.58 -6.71 -10.47
CA ALA A 14 -22.17 -6.89 -9.10
C ALA A 14 -22.52 -5.67 -8.23
N THR A 15 -22.80 -5.91 -6.94
CA THR A 15 -23.06 -4.85 -5.96
C THR A 15 -21.82 -4.57 -5.14
N VAL A 16 -21.55 -3.28 -4.88
CA VAL A 16 -20.40 -2.85 -4.07
C VAL A 16 -20.88 -2.32 -2.72
N ARG A 17 -20.24 -2.79 -1.64
CA ARG A 17 -20.44 -2.27 -0.29
C ARG A 17 -19.13 -1.69 0.23
N LEU A 18 -19.15 -0.42 0.61
CA LEU A 18 -18.06 0.24 1.31
C LEU A 18 -18.29 0.09 2.82
N VAL A 19 -17.47 -0.72 3.47
CA VAL A 19 -17.48 -0.86 4.93
C VAL A 19 -16.51 0.16 5.51
N VAL A 20 -17.02 1.11 6.28
CA VAL A 20 -16.27 2.27 6.76
C VAL A 20 -16.51 2.50 8.26
N ARG A 21 -15.54 3.10 8.96
CA ARG A 21 -15.69 3.46 10.37
C ARG A 21 -16.56 4.72 10.60
N ASP A 22 -16.64 5.57 9.59
CA ASP A 22 -17.36 6.84 9.63
C ASP A 22 -17.97 7.10 8.25
N ALA A 23 -19.26 6.97 8.14
CA ALA A 23 -20.00 7.17 6.89
C ALA A 23 -19.93 8.60 6.34
N THR A 24 -19.64 9.59 7.20
CA THR A 24 -19.53 10.99 6.75
C THR A 24 -18.27 11.23 5.93
N ARG A 25 -17.24 10.38 6.10
CA ARG A 25 -15.97 10.42 5.38
C ARG A 25 -15.93 9.50 4.17
N ALA A 26 -16.96 8.65 3.99
CA ALA A 26 -17.02 7.76 2.86
C ALA A 26 -17.25 8.50 1.53
N PRO A 27 -16.57 8.09 0.44
CA PRO A 27 -16.86 8.63 -0.87
C PRO A 27 -18.30 8.27 -1.27
N ARG A 28 -19.05 9.24 -1.79
CA ARG A 28 -20.40 9.02 -2.31
C ARG A 28 -20.29 8.58 -3.77
N LEU A 29 -20.31 7.28 -4.00
CA LEU A 29 -20.22 6.68 -5.31
C LEU A 29 -21.59 6.11 -5.73
N PRO A 30 -22.19 6.58 -6.83
CA PRO A 30 -23.44 6.00 -7.34
C PRO A 30 -23.28 4.50 -7.58
N GLY A 31 -24.20 3.70 -7.06
CA GLY A 31 -24.12 2.23 -7.15
C GLY A 31 -23.38 1.51 -6.03
N ALA A 32 -22.78 2.25 -5.07
CA ALA A 32 -22.20 1.66 -3.88
C ALA A 32 -23.08 1.86 -2.65
N ALA A 33 -23.30 0.79 -1.89
CA ALA A 33 -23.90 0.86 -0.55
C ALA A 33 -22.80 1.22 0.46
N ILE A 34 -23.15 1.98 1.51
CA ILE A 34 -22.26 2.29 2.62
C ILE A 34 -22.77 1.54 3.85
N ALA A 35 -21.90 0.75 4.48
CA ALA A 35 -22.14 0.14 5.78
C ALA A 35 -21.18 0.78 6.79
N GLU A 36 -21.73 1.50 7.76
CA GLU A 36 -20.95 2.06 8.84
C GLU A 36 -20.69 1.01 9.91
N PHE A 37 -19.43 0.92 10.31
CA PHE A 37 -18.96 0.00 11.33
C PHE A 37 -17.87 0.68 12.16
N ALA A 38 -18.24 1.32 13.27
CA ALA A 38 -17.34 2.14 14.08
C ALA A 38 -16.30 1.33 14.85
N GLY A 39 -16.54 0.03 15.12
CA GLY A 39 -15.64 -0.83 15.91
C GLY A 39 -14.28 -1.09 15.25
N GLY A 40 -14.21 -1.00 13.93
CA GLY A 40 -12.99 -1.31 13.19
C GLY A 40 -12.57 -2.79 13.33
N TYR A 41 -11.43 -3.17 12.79
CA TYR A 41 -10.97 -4.56 12.76
C TYR A 41 -10.85 -5.26 14.14
N PRO A 42 -10.61 -4.58 15.29
CA PRO A 42 -10.62 -5.23 16.60
C PRO A 42 -11.97 -5.87 16.99
N ASP A 43 -13.08 -5.33 16.51
CA ASP A 43 -14.41 -5.86 16.76
C ASP A 43 -14.78 -6.92 15.72
N THR A 44 -14.34 -8.17 15.97
CA THR A 44 -14.57 -9.30 15.06
C THR A 44 -16.05 -9.54 14.78
N ALA A 45 -16.91 -9.47 15.81
CA ALA A 45 -18.34 -9.77 15.66
C ALA A 45 -19.06 -8.72 14.84
N GLY A 46 -18.86 -7.43 15.16
CA GLY A 46 -19.45 -6.33 14.40
C GLY A 46 -18.93 -6.27 12.96
N PHE A 47 -17.65 -6.60 12.72
CA PHE A 47 -17.14 -6.66 11.36
C PHE A 47 -17.77 -7.82 10.57
N ALA A 48 -17.97 -8.99 11.19
CA ALA A 48 -18.67 -10.10 10.56
C ALA A 48 -20.12 -9.73 10.19
N GLU A 49 -20.83 -9.01 11.07
CA GLU A 49 -22.18 -8.49 10.75
C GLU A 49 -22.16 -7.52 9.56
N ALA A 50 -21.18 -6.60 9.51
CA ALA A 50 -21.02 -5.66 8.40
C ALA A 50 -20.69 -6.36 7.06
N LEU A 51 -20.09 -7.56 7.12
CA LEU A 51 -19.77 -8.40 5.98
C LEU A 51 -20.90 -9.36 5.58
N ALA A 52 -22.02 -9.41 6.28
CA ALA A 52 -23.11 -10.34 5.98
C ALA A 52 -23.55 -10.24 4.51
N GLY A 53 -23.54 -11.38 3.79
CA GLY A 53 -23.88 -11.48 2.37
C GLY A 53 -22.79 -10.95 1.40
N VAL A 54 -21.60 -10.62 1.89
CA VAL A 54 -20.44 -10.28 1.04
C VAL A 54 -19.81 -11.56 0.52
N HIS A 55 -19.68 -11.67 -0.80
CA HIS A 55 -19.03 -12.80 -1.45
C HIS A 55 -17.50 -12.62 -1.49
N THR A 56 -17.02 -11.44 -1.92
CA THR A 56 -15.61 -11.13 -2.07
C THR A 56 -15.27 -9.89 -1.26
N LEU A 57 -14.26 -9.98 -0.40
CA LEU A 57 -13.76 -8.90 0.42
C LEU A 57 -12.43 -8.36 -0.13
N TYR A 58 -12.36 -7.05 -0.38
CA TYR A 58 -11.09 -6.34 -0.52
C TYR A 58 -10.66 -5.88 0.87
N LEU A 59 -9.72 -6.61 1.47
CA LEU A 59 -9.22 -6.35 2.81
C LEU A 59 -8.03 -5.38 2.73
N VAL A 60 -8.25 -4.12 3.11
CA VAL A 60 -7.18 -3.13 3.24
C VAL A 60 -6.42 -3.39 4.54
N SER A 61 -5.09 -3.45 4.48
CA SER A 61 -4.26 -3.58 5.69
C SER A 61 -4.52 -2.43 6.67
N ALA A 62 -4.54 -2.74 7.96
CA ALA A 62 -4.74 -1.74 9.01
C ALA A 62 -3.62 -0.69 9.01
N ALA A 63 -3.93 0.49 9.54
CA ALA A 63 -2.93 1.53 9.81
C ALA A 63 -1.85 0.99 10.77
N GLU A 64 -0.71 1.65 10.80
CA GLU A 64 0.37 1.35 11.73
C GLU A 64 -0.10 1.50 13.17
N ALA A 65 0.02 0.43 13.94
CA ALA A 65 -0.35 0.32 15.35
C ALA A 65 0.37 -0.87 15.99
N GLU A 66 0.56 -0.85 17.30
CA GLU A 66 1.19 -1.96 18.02
C GLU A 66 0.40 -3.26 17.89
N ASP A 67 -0.93 -3.19 17.90
CA ASP A 67 -1.86 -4.30 17.77
C ASP A 67 -2.27 -4.60 16.31
N ARG A 68 -1.54 -4.04 15.33
CA ARG A 68 -1.90 -4.13 13.89
C ARG A 68 -2.08 -5.57 13.41
N LEU A 69 -1.23 -6.48 13.89
CA LEU A 69 -1.30 -7.89 13.49
C LEU A 69 -2.56 -8.57 14.05
N GLU A 70 -2.92 -8.30 15.31
CA GLU A 70 -4.15 -8.77 15.92
C GLU A 70 -5.38 -8.23 15.19
N GLN A 71 -5.35 -6.96 14.77
CA GLN A 71 -6.41 -6.37 13.93
C GLN A 71 -6.58 -7.12 12.62
N HIS A 72 -5.48 -7.49 11.96
CA HIS A 72 -5.53 -8.30 10.74
C HIS A 72 -6.12 -9.69 11.00
N PHE A 73 -5.69 -10.38 12.05
CA PHE A 73 -6.21 -11.69 12.41
C PHE A 73 -7.70 -11.64 12.75
N SER A 74 -8.13 -10.59 13.46
CA SER A 74 -9.55 -10.34 13.75
C SER A 74 -10.35 -10.16 12.46
N ALA A 75 -9.86 -9.35 11.52
CA ALA A 75 -10.53 -9.12 10.24
C ALA A 75 -10.64 -10.40 9.38
N VAL A 76 -9.58 -11.23 9.36
CA VAL A 76 -9.59 -12.51 8.64
C VAL A 76 -10.61 -13.48 9.26
N ARG A 77 -10.68 -13.57 10.59
CA ARG A 77 -11.70 -14.37 11.29
C ARG A 77 -13.10 -13.87 10.98
N ALA A 78 -13.33 -12.55 11.07
CA ALA A 78 -14.63 -11.96 10.77
C ALA A 78 -15.10 -12.29 9.35
N ALA A 79 -14.19 -12.26 8.36
CA ALA A 79 -14.51 -12.64 6.99
C ALA A 79 -14.93 -14.12 6.87
N ALA A 80 -14.21 -15.02 7.56
CA ALA A 80 -14.56 -16.44 7.58
C ALA A 80 -15.91 -16.70 8.29
N ASP A 81 -16.13 -16.06 9.44
CA ASP A 81 -17.38 -16.18 10.22
C ASP A 81 -18.60 -15.62 9.46
N ALA A 82 -18.42 -14.58 8.65
CA ALA A 82 -19.44 -13.99 7.80
C ALA A 82 -19.77 -14.84 6.54
N GLY A 83 -19.01 -15.89 6.25
CA GLY A 83 -19.18 -16.72 5.06
C GLY A 83 -18.66 -16.06 3.77
N VAL A 84 -17.74 -15.09 3.86
CA VAL A 84 -17.00 -14.57 2.72
C VAL A 84 -16.32 -15.75 2.01
N GLN A 85 -16.32 -15.76 0.68
CA GLN A 85 -15.72 -16.85 -0.10
C GLN A 85 -14.32 -16.52 -0.59
N ARG A 86 -14.01 -15.23 -0.77
CA ARG A 86 -12.72 -14.77 -1.32
C ARG A 86 -12.24 -13.51 -0.62
N ILE A 87 -10.92 -13.45 -0.34
CA ILE A 87 -10.23 -12.26 0.15
C ILE A 87 -9.20 -11.81 -0.88
N VAL A 88 -9.25 -10.54 -1.28
CA VAL A 88 -8.15 -9.83 -1.97
C VAL A 88 -7.51 -8.90 -0.94
N TYR A 89 -6.28 -9.17 -0.55
CA TYR A 89 -5.60 -8.50 0.56
C TYR A 89 -4.52 -7.52 0.07
N THR A 90 -4.49 -6.30 0.62
CA THR A 90 -3.40 -5.35 0.38
C THR A 90 -2.18 -5.72 1.22
N SER A 91 -1.27 -6.47 0.64
CA SER A 91 0.00 -6.87 1.22
C SER A 91 1.12 -5.90 0.82
N PHE A 92 2.37 -6.24 1.13
CA PHE A 92 3.53 -5.43 0.80
C PHE A 92 4.64 -6.27 0.18
N LEU A 93 5.40 -5.68 -0.76
CA LEU A 93 6.56 -6.32 -1.41
C LEU A 93 7.55 -6.79 -0.34
N GLY A 94 8.02 -8.02 -0.47
CA GLY A 94 8.87 -8.66 0.53
C GLY A 94 8.13 -9.53 1.56
N ALA A 95 6.79 -9.50 1.66
CA ALA A 95 6.02 -10.34 2.58
C ALA A 95 6.21 -11.85 2.34
N GLY A 96 6.71 -12.27 1.19
CA GLY A 96 7.11 -13.66 0.96
C GLY A 96 8.39 -14.10 1.68
N ARG A 97 9.15 -13.16 2.26
CA ARG A 97 10.38 -13.45 3.01
C ARG A 97 10.05 -13.81 4.45
N PRO A 98 10.71 -14.79 5.04
CA PRO A 98 10.45 -15.18 6.44
C PRO A 98 10.96 -14.14 7.45
N ASP A 99 11.98 -13.37 7.10
CA ASP A 99 12.60 -12.35 7.95
C ASP A 99 12.97 -11.10 7.13
N PRO A 100 11.98 -10.29 6.73
CA PRO A 100 12.23 -9.05 6.00
C PRO A 100 12.88 -8.00 6.92
N VAL A 101 13.76 -7.18 6.34
CA VAL A 101 14.41 -6.06 7.05
C VAL A 101 13.37 -5.04 7.51
N PHE A 102 12.42 -4.70 6.65
CA PHE A 102 11.33 -3.79 7.01
C PHE A 102 10.38 -4.47 8.01
N THR A 103 10.37 -3.98 9.25
CA THR A 103 9.65 -4.62 10.37
C THR A 103 8.15 -4.74 10.12
N LEU A 104 7.52 -3.74 9.48
CA LEU A 104 6.08 -3.77 9.19
C LEU A 104 5.70 -4.81 8.12
N VAL A 105 6.64 -5.24 7.29
CA VAL A 105 6.40 -6.32 6.30
C VAL A 105 6.19 -7.66 6.99
N ARG A 106 6.73 -7.87 8.18
CA ARG A 106 6.49 -9.08 9.00
C ARG A 106 5.01 -9.26 9.30
N HIS A 107 4.29 -8.16 9.55
CA HIS A 107 2.83 -8.21 9.76
C HIS A 107 2.09 -8.67 8.49
N HIS A 108 2.55 -8.25 7.31
CA HIS A 108 1.99 -8.73 6.05
C HIS A 108 2.29 -10.20 5.81
N HIS A 109 3.51 -10.67 6.11
CA HIS A 109 3.87 -12.09 6.04
C HIS A 109 2.93 -12.96 6.89
N GLU A 110 2.76 -12.62 8.16
CA GLU A 110 1.88 -13.38 9.07
C GLU A 110 0.41 -13.30 8.65
N THR A 111 -0.03 -12.15 8.11
CA THR A 111 -1.41 -12.01 7.60
C THR A 111 -1.65 -12.87 6.37
N GLU A 112 -0.72 -12.90 5.40
CA GLU A 112 -0.79 -13.79 4.24
C GLU A 112 -0.89 -15.26 4.69
N ARG A 113 -0.08 -15.66 5.68
CA ARG A 113 -0.15 -17.02 6.25
C ARG A 113 -1.47 -17.31 6.93
N ALA A 114 -2.02 -16.36 7.68
CA ALA A 114 -3.31 -16.50 8.34
C ALA A 114 -4.43 -16.67 7.30
N ILE A 115 -4.44 -15.86 6.23
CA ILE A 115 -5.42 -15.96 5.15
C ILE A 115 -5.29 -17.32 4.43
N ALA A 116 -4.08 -17.72 4.06
CA ALA A 116 -3.81 -18.99 3.39
C ALA A 116 -4.15 -20.23 4.26
N GLY A 117 -4.17 -20.08 5.58
CA GLY A 117 -4.60 -21.10 6.53
C GLY A 117 -6.11 -21.25 6.65
N THR A 118 -6.91 -20.39 6.01
CA THR A 118 -8.38 -20.51 5.97
C THR A 118 -8.84 -21.34 4.79
N ALA A 119 -10.15 -21.61 4.72
CA ALA A 119 -10.77 -22.24 3.55
C ALA A 119 -11.16 -21.21 2.45
N LEU A 120 -10.84 -19.93 2.65
CA LEU A 120 -11.19 -18.86 1.71
C LEU A 120 -10.27 -18.90 0.47
N ARG A 121 -10.82 -18.62 -0.69
CA ARG A 121 -10.00 -18.26 -1.86
C ARG A 121 -9.30 -16.93 -1.57
N TRP A 122 -8.08 -16.75 -2.02
CA TRP A 122 -7.36 -15.54 -1.69
C TRP A 122 -6.39 -15.08 -2.78
N THR A 123 -6.16 -13.77 -2.81
CA THR A 123 -5.09 -13.15 -3.58
C THR A 123 -4.43 -12.09 -2.69
N ALA A 124 -3.10 -12.12 -2.56
CA ALA A 124 -2.35 -11.06 -1.90
C ALA A 124 -1.75 -10.12 -2.95
N LEU A 125 -2.07 -8.83 -2.89
CA LEU A 125 -1.48 -7.80 -3.71
C LEU A 125 -0.32 -7.18 -2.93
N ARG A 126 0.91 -7.61 -3.21
CA ARG A 126 2.12 -7.11 -2.57
C ARG A 126 2.53 -5.79 -3.21
N HIS A 127 2.03 -4.71 -2.66
CA HIS A 127 2.35 -3.35 -3.11
C HIS A 127 3.81 -3.03 -2.82
N SER A 128 4.53 -2.46 -3.78
CA SER A 128 5.81 -1.82 -3.54
C SER A 128 5.64 -0.46 -2.88
N MET A 129 6.74 0.22 -2.57
CA MET A 129 6.73 1.58 -2.04
C MET A 129 5.95 2.51 -2.97
N TYR A 130 5.10 3.37 -2.41
CA TYR A 130 4.25 4.24 -3.22
C TYR A 130 5.03 5.41 -3.84
N ALA A 131 4.68 5.79 -5.06
CA ALA A 131 5.35 6.89 -5.77
C ALA A 131 5.16 8.25 -5.09
N ASP A 132 4.02 8.47 -4.41
CA ASP A 132 3.73 9.66 -3.60
C ASP A 132 4.59 9.75 -2.33
N PHE A 133 5.31 8.70 -1.94
CA PHE A 133 6.30 8.78 -0.87
C PHE A 133 7.57 9.52 -1.27
N VAL A 134 7.88 9.63 -2.56
CA VAL A 134 9.09 10.36 -3.02
C VAL A 134 9.04 11.82 -2.56
N PRO A 135 8.00 12.63 -2.84
CA PRO A 135 7.89 13.98 -2.29
C PRO A 135 7.67 14.00 -0.76
N PHE A 136 7.02 12.99 -0.18
CA PHE A 136 6.85 12.88 1.27
C PHE A 136 8.18 12.70 2.02
N PHE A 137 9.17 12.03 1.43
CA PHE A 137 10.51 11.89 2.00
C PHE A 137 11.33 13.19 1.92
N ALA A 138 10.92 14.14 1.09
CA ALA A 138 11.66 15.37 0.85
C ALA A 138 11.28 16.43 1.89
N VAL A 139 12.29 17.01 2.53
CA VAL A 139 12.16 18.12 3.47
C VAL A 139 12.64 19.40 2.81
N PRO A 140 11.86 20.50 2.82
CA PRO A 140 12.29 21.78 2.26
C PRO A 140 13.62 22.25 2.86
N GLU A 141 14.55 22.68 2.01
CA GLU A 141 15.86 23.23 2.41
C GLU A 141 16.29 24.33 1.45
N GLY A 142 16.39 25.57 1.95
CA GLY A 142 16.73 26.72 1.12
C GLY A 142 15.73 26.93 -0.02
N GLU A 143 16.21 26.96 -1.27
CA GLU A 143 15.37 27.06 -2.47
C GLU A 143 14.92 25.70 -3.04
N GLY A 144 15.30 24.59 -2.37
CA GLY A 144 15.03 23.23 -2.81
C GLY A 144 14.54 22.32 -1.69
N ALA A 145 14.92 21.03 -1.78
CA ALA A 145 14.59 20.03 -0.78
C ALA A 145 15.68 18.96 -0.65
N VAL A 146 15.66 18.21 0.45
CA VAL A 146 16.55 17.09 0.70
C VAL A 146 15.77 15.85 1.08
N ILE A 147 16.14 14.70 0.50
CA ILE A 147 15.73 13.37 0.95
C ILE A 147 16.90 12.81 1.75
N ALA A 148 16.75 12.72 3.07
CA ALA A 148 17.79 12.23 3.97
C ALA A 148 17.38 10.89 4.59
N ALA A 149 18.10 9.80 4.25
CA ALA A 149 17.73 8.45 4.68
C ALA A 149 18.91 7.46 4.54
N PRO A 150 18.94 6.36 5.35
CA PRO A 150 20.00 5.36 5.32
C PRO A 150 19.75 4.28 4.24
N ALA A 151 19.55 4.69 2.98
CA ALA A 151 19.25 3.78 1.88
C ALA A 151 20.46 3.45 0.98
N GLY A 152 21.61 4.17 1.17
CA GLY A 152 22.78 3.98 0.32
C GLY A 152 22.44 4.12 -1.16
N ASP A 153 22.96 3.21 -1.98
CA ASP A 153 22.66 3.07 -3.41
C ASP A 153 21.56 2.04 -3.70
N GLY A 154 20.85 1.56 -2.65
CA GLY A 154 19.77 0.61 -2.77
C GLY A 154 18.61 1.17 -3.60
N ARG A 155 17.80 0.28 -4.17
CA ARG A 155 16.75 0.63 -5.12
C ARG A 155 15.37 0.15 -4.67
N ALA A 156 14.33 0.91 -5.01
CA ALA A 156 12.94 0.53 -4.83
C ALA A 156 12.15 0.72 -6.12
N SER A 157 11.25 -0.20 -6.40
CA SER A 157 10.34 -0.15 -7.55
C SER A 157 9.05 0.59 -7.17
N PHE A 158 9.15 1.92 -7.04
CA PHE A 158 8.02 2.75 -6.64
C PHE A 158 6.82 2.58 -7.57
N VAL A 159 5.63 2.39 -7.00
CA VAL A 159 4.39 2.13 -7.73
C VAL A 159 3.38 3.24 -7.55
N SER A 160 2.69 3.61 -8.63
CA SER A 160 1.60 4.57 -8.59
C SER A 160 0.37 4.01 -7.86
N ARG A 161 -0.28 4.82 -7.02
CA ARG A 161 -1.59 4.45 -6.44
C ARG A 161 -2.68 4.28 -7.51
N ASP A 162 -2.54 4.90 -8.68
CA ASP A 162 -3.42 4.67 -9.81
C ASP A 162 -3.31 3.24 -10.31
N ASP A 163 -2.09 2.75 -10.54
CA ASP A 163 -1.83 1.38 -10.96
C ASP A 163 -2.30 0.36 -9.92
N LEU A 164 -2.04 0.64 -8.63
CA LEU A 164 -2.55 -0.20 -7.55
C LEU A 164 -4.08 -0.29 -7.55
N ALA A 165 -4.75 0.82 -7.84
CA ALA A 165 -6.20 0.86 -7.89
C ALA A 165 -6.75 0.10 -9.11
N ASP A 166 -6.06 0.18 -10.26
CA ASP A 166 -6.45 -0.54 -11.47
C ASP A 166 -6.24 -2.05 -11.31
N VAL A 167 -5.07 -2.48 -10.81
CA VAL A 167 -4.79 -3.90 -10.49
C VAL A 167 -5.77 -4.43 -9.46
N GLY A 168 -5.98 -3.68 -8.37
CA GLY A 168 -6.88 -4.08 -7.30
C GLY A 168 -8.32 -4.25 -7.79
N ALA A 169 -8.81 -3.34 -8.63
CA ALA A 169 -10.16 -3.44 -9.21
C ALA A 169 -10.27 -4.62 -10.17
N ALA A 170 -9.29 -4.81 -11.05
CA ALA A 170 -9.28 -5.92 -12.00
C ALA A 170 -9.26 -7.27 -11.30
N VAL A 171 -8.39 -7.45 -10.29
CA VAL A 171 -8.31 -8.70 -9.52
C VAL A 171 -9.57 -8.94 -8.69
N LEU A 172 -10.14 -7.88 -8.08
CA LEU A 172 -11.35 -8.01 -7.25
C LEU A 172 -12.57 -8.45 -8.06
N LEU A 173 -12.68 -7.97 -9.30
CA LEU A 173 -13.82 -8.22 -10.19
C LEU A 173 -13.64 -9.45 -11.08
N ASP A 174 -12.49 -10.09 -11.03
CA ASP A 174 -12.22 -11.31 -11.81
C ASP A 174 -12.82 -12.54 -11.11
N ASP A 175 -13.71 -13.24 -11.79
CA ASP A 175 -14.39 -14.45 -11.31
C ASP A 175 -13.73 -15.74 -11.84
N SER A 176 -12.66 -15.64 -12.65
CA SER A 176 -12.06 -16.80 -13.33
C SER A 176 -11.17 -17.67 -12.45
N GLU A 177 -10.98 -17.32 -11.20
CA GLU A 177 -10.10 -17.99 -10.24
C GLU A 177 -8.59 -17.94 -10.61
N GLN A 178 -8.23 -17.26 -11.72
CA GLN A 178 -6.83 -17.22 -12.21
C GLN A 178 -5.85 -16.59 -11.22
N PHE A 179 -6.33 -15.79 -10.28
CA PHE A 179 -5.51 -15.13 -9.25
C PHE A 179 -5.59 -15.82 -7.87
N ASP A 180 -6.41 -16.88 -7.74
CA ASP A 180 -6.61 -17.55 -6.46
C ASP A 180 -5.34 -18.29 -6.00
N GLY A 181 -5.06 -18.18 -4.70
CA GLY A 181 -3.87 -18.76 -4.08
C GLY A 181 -2.56 -18.08 -4.48
N GLN A 182 -2.62 -16.89 -5.07
CA GLN A 182 -1.44 -16.17 -5.54
C GLN A 182 -1.12 -14.93 -4.73
N ALA A 183 0.19 -14.65 -4.61
CA ALA A 183 0.72 -13.37 -4.19
C ALA A 183 1.33 -12.66 -5.41
N LEU A 184 0.83 -11.48 -5.73
CA LEU A 184 1.20 -10.70 -6.90
C LEU A 184 2.03 -9.48 -6.46
N ASP A 185 3.29 -9.41 -6.88
CA ASP A 185 4.14 -8.25 -6.61
C ASP A 185 3.74 -7.11 -7.54
N VAL A 186 3.09 -6.06 -6.99
CA VAL A 186 2.60 -4.91 -7.76
C VAL A 186 3.60 -3.78 -7.63
N THR A 187 4.35 -3.54 -8.70
CA THR A 187 5.49 -2.61 -8.74
C THR A 187 5.34 -1.58 -9.84
N GLY A 188 6.08 -0.48 -9.74
CA GLY A 188 6.32 0.39 -10.88
C GLY A 188 7.21 -0.27 -11.95
N PRO A 189 7.45 0.42 -13.08
CA PRO A 189 8.15 -0.15 -14.23
C PRO A 189 9.68 -0.13 -14.08
N GLU A 190 10.21 0.50 -13.04
CA GLU A 190 11.63 0.73 -12.82
C GLU A 190 11.99 0.69 -11.33
N ALA A 191 13.23 0.32 -11.02
CA ALA A 191 13.77 0.39 -9.67
C ALA A 191 14.74 1.59 -9.58
N LEU A 192 14.39 2.58 -8.75
CA LEU A 192 15.14 3.82 -8.54
C LEU A 192 15.87 3.81 -7.20
N SER A 193 17.09 4.32 -7.16
CA SER A 193 17.71 4.74 -5.91
C SER A 193 17.01 6.01 -5.38
N LEU A 194 17.23 6.37 -4.11
CA LEU A 194 16.70 7.64 -3.61
C LEU A 194 17.37 8.86 -4.28
N ALA A 195 18.58 8.70 -4.79
CA ALA A 195 19.24 9.74 -5.61
C ALA A 195 18.55 9.89 -6.98
N ASP A 196 18.21 8.78 -7.65
CA ASP A 196 17.43 8.81 -8.90
C ASP A 196 16.05 9.43 -8.66
N ALA A 197 15.35 9.02 -7.58
CA ALA A 197 14.04 9.55 -7.21
C ALA A 197 14.08 11.06 -6.90
N ALA A 198 15.13 11.53 -6.21
CA ALA A 198 15.36 12.95 -5.97
C ALA A 198 15.56 13.74 -7.28
N ALA A 199 16.30 13.18 -8.24
CA ALA A 199 16.49 13.79 -9.55
C ALA A 199 15.18 13.89 -10.34
N VAL A 200 14.35 12.83 -10.33
CA VAL A 200 13.01 12.84 -10.95
C VAL A 200 12.11 13.89 -10.29
N LEU A 201 12.10 13.96 -8.95
CA LEU A 201 11.32 14.97 -8.23
C LEU A 201 11.79 16.39 -8.58
N ALA A 202 13.13 16.64 -8.63
CA ALA A 202 13.69 17.94 -9.00
C ALA A 202 13.25 18.40 -10.40
N GLU A 203 13.24 17.48 -11.38
CA GLU A 203 12.73 17.76 -12.72
C GLU A 203 11.25 18.17 -12.71
N VAL A 204 10.42 17.44 -11.95
CA VAL A 204 8.97 17.69 -11.91
C VAL A 204 8.63 19.01 -11.22
N ILE A 205 9.28 19.33 -10.08
CA ILE A 205 8.97 20.54 -9.31
C ILE A 205 9.74 21.79 -9.79
N GLY A 206 10.75 21.62 -10.66
CA GLY A 206 11.57 22.72 -11.17
C GLY A 206 12.47 23.38 -10.11
N ARG A 207 12.82 22.66 -9.04
CA ARG A 207 13.70 23.11 -7.95
C ARG A 207 14.72 22.03 -7.61
N PRO A 208 15.91 22.37 -7.08
CA PRO A 208 16.91 21.40 -6.68
C PRO A 208 16.36 20.45 -5.60
N VAL A 209 16.51 19.14 -5.81
CA VAL A 209 16.29 18.12 -4.79
C VAL A 209 17.52 17.22 -4.75
N ARG A 210 18.08 17.00 -3.58
CA ARG A 210 19.24 16.14 -3.40
C ARG A 210 18.94 14.98 -2.47
N TYR A 211 19.62 13.88 -2.65
CA TYR A 211 19.67 12.79 -1.70
C TYR A 211 20.89 12.92 -0.80
N GLU A 212 20.69 12.67 0.50
CA GLU A 212 21.74 12.61 1.50
C GLU A 212 21.67 11.26 2.22
N ASN A 213 22.74 10.46 2.05
CA ASN A 213 22.80 9.18 2.73
C ASN A 213 23.16 9.39 4.20
N GLN A 214 22.26 8.99 5.09
CA GLN A 214 22.43 9.00 6.53
C GLN A 214 23.01 7.68 7.04
N THR A 215 23.70 7.74 8.18
CA THR A 215 23.88 6.54 9.00
C THR A 215 22.57 6.16 9.69
N VAL A 216 22.51 4.96 10.24
CA VAL A 216 21.32 4.51 10.98
C VAL A 216 21.11 5.39 12.23
N GLU A 217 22.19 5.76 12.93
CA GLU A 217 22.18 6.63 14.09
C GLU A 217 21.61 8.02 13.76
N GLU A 218 22.05 8.61 12.65
CA GLU A 218 21.53 9.91 12.17
C GLU A 218 20.06 9.81 11.81
N ALA A 219 19.65 8.74 11.15
CA ALA A 219 18.25 8.51 10.79
C ALA A 219 17.34 8.41 12.02
N TRP A 220 17.80 7.77 13.09
CA TRP A 220 17.10 7.73 14.37
C TRP A 220 17.10 9.11 15.05
N ALA A 221 18.25 9.79 15.10
CA ALA A 221 18.39 11.10 15.75
C ALA A 221 17.47 12.16 15.12
N THR A 222 17.29 12.13 13.81
CA THR A 222 16.44 13.10 13.09
C THR A 222 14.94 12.82 13.23
N ARG A 223 14.54 11.56 13.50
CA ARG A 223 13.12 11.15 13.56
C ARG A 223 12.55 11.07 14.98
N ARG A 224 13.34 10.70 15.99
CA ARG A 224 12.90 10.66 17.40
C ARG A 224 12.26 11.95 17.92
N PRO A 225 12.74 13.16 17.57
CA PRO A 225 12.10 14.40 18.03
C PRO A 225 10.67 14.62 17.53
N SER A 226 10.19 13.81 16.58
CA SER A 226 8.80 13.86 16.10
C SER A 226 7.75 13.51 17.17
N GLY A 227 8.17 12.84 18.26
CA GLY A 227 7.29 12.42 19.36
C GLY A 227 6.53 11.11 19.10
N HIS A 228 6.82 10.43 18.00
CA HIS A 228 6.27 9.11 17.70
C HIS A 228 6.93 8.02 18.54
N PRO A 229 6.25 6.92 18.88
CA PRO A 229 6.84 5.83 19.64
C PRO A 229 7.98 5.14 18.87
N ASP A 230 8.94 4.56 19.60
CA ASP A 230 10.14 3.97 19.00
C ASP A 230 9.83 2.88 17.96
N TRP A 231 8.78 2.08 18.13
CA TRP A 231 8.39 1.05 17.13
C TRP A 231 7.97 1.64 15.78
N GLU A 232 7.35 2.82 15.77
CA GLU A 232 6.94 3.52 14.55
C GLU A 232 8.16 4.13 13.85
N VAL A 233 9.05 4.77 14.61
CA VAL A 233 10.34 5.26 14.10
C VAL A 233 11.20 4.12 13.55
N GLU A 234 11.22 2.95 14.22
CA GLU A 234 11.87 1.74 13.73
C GLU A 234 11.29 1.29 12.39
N GLY A 235 9.96 1.30 12.25
CA GLY A 235 9.29 1.04 10.99
C GLY A 235 9.80 1.94 9.88
N TRP A 236 9.88 3.25 10.10
CA TRP A 236 10.38 4.19 9.10
C TRP A 236 11.86 3.95 8.77
N VAL A 237 12.73 3.76 9.75
CA VAL A 237 14.16 3.52 9.52
C VAL A 237 14.39 2.21 8.79
N THR A 238 13.71 1.13 9.20
CA THR A 238 13.87 -0.19 8.58
C THR A 238 13.31 -0.25 7.16
N SER A 239 12.36 0.61 6.79
CA SER A 239 11.90 0.72 5.39
C SER A 239 13.02 1.17 4.45
N TYR A 240 13.85 2.13 4.88
CA TYR A 240 15.03 2.56 4.11
C TYR A 240 16.14 1.52 4.10
N LEU A 241 16.32 0.79 5.22
CA LEU A 241 17.29 -0.31 5.26
C LEU A 241 16.88 -1.46 4.34
N ALA A 242 15.59 -1.71 4.16
CA ALA A 242 15.10 -2.67 3.17
C ALA A 242 15.41 -2.22 1.73
N ILE A 243 15.35 -0.91 1.45
CA ILE A 243 15.83 -0.35 0.18
C ILE A 243 17.34 -0.62 0.03
N ALA A 244 18.13 -0.30 1.07
CA ALA A 244 19.58 -0.54 1.08
C ALA A 244 19.93 -2.01 0.85
N ALA A 245 19.17 -2.93 1.43
CA ALA A 245 19.32 -4.38 1.28
C ALA A 245 18.83 -4.93 -0.08
N GLY A 246 18.22 -4.09 -0.93
CA GLY A 246 17.67 -4.50 -2.23
C GLY A 246 16.37 -5.30 -2.15
N GLU A 247 15.71 -5.33 -0.99
CA GLU A 247 14.46 -6.10 -0.81
C GLU A 247 13.29 -5.53 -1.62
N LEU A 248 13.36 -4.25 -1.99
CA LEU A 248 12.33 -3.53 -2.72
C LEU A 248 12.67 -3.28 -4.20
N ALA A 249 13.75 -3.88 -4.71
CA ALA A 249 14.25 -3.63 -6.06
C ALA A 249 13.56 -4.45 -7.17
N THR A 250 12.74 -5.44 -6.81
CA THR A 250 12.04 -6.28 -7.79
C THR A 250 11.12 -5.43 -8.66
N VAL A 251 11.22 -5.59 -9.98
CA VAL A 251 10.28 -5.04 -10.97
C VAL A 251 9.49 -6.19 -11.56
N SER A 252 8.17 -6.07 -11.58
CA SER A 252 7.26 -7.10 -12.09
C SER A 252 6.43 -6.59 -13.27
N ASP A 253 5.83 -7.51 -14.01
CA ASP A 253 4.91 -7.25 -15.11
C ASP A 253 3.42 -7.29 -14.69
N VAL A 254 3.14 -7.33 -13.40
CA VAL A 254 1.75 -7.50 -12.89
C VAL A 254 0.85 -6.39 -13.38
N VAL A 255 1.28 -5.12 -13.33
CA VAL A 255 0.46 -4.01 -13.82
C VAL A 255 0.07 -4.21 -15.28
N PRO A 256 1.00 -4.29 -16.25
CA PRO A 256 0.60 -4.43 -17.65
C PRO A 256 -0.13 -5.75 -17.94
N ARG A 257 0.21 -6.84 -17.27
CA ARG A 257 -0.43 -8.15 -17.46
C ARG A 257 -1.88 -8.17 -16.98
N VAL A 258 -2.17 -7.49 -15.88
CA VAL A 258 -3.51 -7.49 -15.24
C VAL A 258 -4.41 -6.40 -15.81
N THR A 259 -3.85 -5.22 -16.11
CA THR A 259 -4.63 -4.05 -16.52
C THR A 259 -4.66 -3.81 -18.04
N GLY A 260 -3.69 -4.36 -18.77
CA GLY A 260 -3.53 -4.12 -20.20
C GLY A 260 -2.85 -2.79 -20.57
N HIS A 261 -2.43 -1.99 -19.59
CA HIS A 261 -1.68 -0.74 -19.82
C HIS A 261 -0.32 -0.79 -19.13
N PRO A 262 0.68 -0.02 -19.59
CA PRO A 262 1.98 0.06 -18.92
C PRO A 262 1.84 0.69 -17.52
N ALA A 263 2.70 0.26 -16.60
CA ALA A 263 2.81 0.90 -15.30
C ALA A 263 3.37 2.33 -15.42
N LEU A 264 2.91 3.24 -14.55
CA LEU A 264 3.36 4.62 -14.51
C LEU A 264 4.76 4.72 -13.87
N THR A 265 5.64 5.48 -14.49
CA THR A 265 6.89 5.91 -13.85
C THR A 265 6.60 6.87 -12.70
N VAL A 266 7.56 7.05 -11.77
CA VAL A 266 7.47 8.06 -10.71
C VAL A 266 7.22 9.45 -11.29
N GLY A 267 7.93 9.83 -12.35
CA GLY A 267 7.76 11.13 -12.99
C GLY A 267 6.36 11.34 -13.59
N GLU A 268 5.78 10.31 -14.21
CA GLU A 268 4.42 10.37 -14.75
C GLU A 268 3.38 10.47 -13.63
N HIS A 269 3.54 9.72 -12.54
CA HIS A 269 2.69 9.82 -11.35
C HIS A 269 2.71 11.24 -10.79
N LEU A 270 3.88 11.79 -10.51
CA LEU A 270 4.03 13.13 -9.92
C LEU A 270 3.48 14.25 -10.82
N ARG A 271 3.58 14.12 -12.16
CA ARG A 271 2.96 15.09 -13.07
C ARG A 271 1.45 15.02 -13.10
N ARG A 272 0.86 13.85 -12.82
CA ARG A 272 -0.60 13.66 -12.70
C ARG A 272 -1.16 14.12 -11.36
N HIS A 273 -0.33 14.06 -10.30
CA HIS A 273 -0.71 14.33 -8.91
C HIS A 273 0.11 15.48 -8.31
N PRO A 274 -0.06 16.74 -8.80
CA PRO A 274 0.69 17.88 -8.29
C PRO A 274 0.40 18.17 -6.82
N GLU A 275 -0.71 17.72 -6.28
CA GLU A 275 -1.06 17.80 -4.85
C GLU A 275 -0.05 17.12 -3.94
N ASP A 276 0.61 16.06 -4.38
CA ASP A 276 1.55 15.27 -3.58
C ASP A 276 2.84 16.06 -3.27
N TRP A 277 3.25 16.96 -4.18
CA TRP A 277 4.48 17.74 -4.04
C TRP A 277 4.24 19.25 -3.87
N ALA A 278 3.00 19.73 -3.98
CA ALA A 278 2.68 21.14 -3.82
C ALA A 278 3.21 21.78 -2.51
N PRO A 279 3.30 21.06 -1.38
CA PRO A 279 3.89 21.62 -0.15
C PRO A 279 5.38 21.98 -0.28
N LEU A 280 6.13 21.34 -1.19
CA LEU A 280 7.56 21.58 -1.38
C LEU A 280 7.89 22.88 -2.14
N VAL A 281 6.90 23.49 -2.80
CA VAL A 281 7.09 24.67 -3.66
C VAL A 281 6.39 25.93 -3.16
N ARG A 282 5.72 25.84 -2.02
CA ARG A 282 5.03 26.96 -1.35
C ARG A 282 5.97 27.87 -0.60
#